data_b9e85bbfa13153d3681eacf769d41a23
#
_entry.id   b9e85bbfa13153d3681eacf769d41a23
#
_cell.length_a   1.000
_cell.length_b   1.000
_cell.length_c   1.000
_cell.angle_alpha   90.00
_cell.angle_beta   90.00
_cell.angle_gamma   90.00
#
_symmetry.space_group_name_H-M   'P 1'
#
loop_
_entity.id
_entity.type
_entity.pdbx_description
1 polymer ?
#
loop_
_entity_poly.entity_id
_entity_poly.type
_entity_poly.pdbx_seq_one_letter_code
_entity_poly.pdbx_strand_id
1 'polypeptide(L)'
;AVLNGNALAIMVALVPAALVNQLLGAMTLNGVVTSLAMMVTLAQSALPLIAAFTVGTMLKLGMMETASMALATLAGSGVTTFKDGTFTLAGSGVILNVMLTTAVAGLVAMGATKVLGQLRVVFEPLIVLVVAGGIGLMTLPGMVAVQAAVGQVVASATAAAPLVMG
;
A
#
# COMPACT_ATOMS: atom_id res chain seq x y z
N ALA A 1 -14.06 -7.78 3.95
CA ALA A 1 -13.67 -6.39 4.20
C ALA A 1 -12.24 -6.11 3.71
N VAL A 2 -11.22 -6.81 4.24
CA VAL A 2 -9.80 -6.55 3.88
C VAL A 2 -9.54 -6.65 2.38
N LEU A 3 -9.97 -7.74 1.73
CA LEU A 3 -9.75 -7.92 0.29
C LEU A 3 -10.45 -6.83 -0.54
N ASN A 4 -11.70 -6.54 -0.25
CA ASN A 4 -12.47 -5.53 -0.99
C ASN A 4 -11.90 -4.11 -0.76
N GLY A 5 -11.49 -3.78 0.46
CA GLY A 5 -10.86 -2.50 0.77
C GLY A 5 -9.54 -2.31 0.02
N ASN A 6 -8.69 -3.33 -0.02
CA ASN A 6 -7.46 -3.28 -0.79
C ASN A 6 -7.72 -3.22 -2.31
N ALA A 7 -8.72 -3.92 -2.82
CA ALA A 7 -9.10 -3.85 -4.24
C ALA A 7 -9.55 -2.44 -4.63
N LEU A 8 -10.37 -1.78 -3.80
CA LEU A 8 -10.77 -0.39 -4.02
C LEU A 8 -9.57 0.56 -3.99
N ALA A 9 -8.64 0.38 -3.05
CA ALA A 9 -7.44 1.20 -2.97
C ALA A 9 -6.57 1.07 -4.23
N ILE A 10 -6.40 -0.14 -4.75
CA ILE A 10 -5.68 -0.41 -5.99
C ILE A 10 -6.36 0.32 -7.16
N MET A 11 -7.69 0.22 -7.28
CA MET A 11 -8.42 0.91 -8.33
C MET A 11 -8.26 2.43 -8.24
N VAL A 12 -8.37 3.01 -7.05
CA VAL A 12 -8.30 4.47 -6.86
C VAL A 12 -6.89 5.00 -7.09
N ALA A 13 -5.84 4.28 -6.67
CA ALA A 13 -4.47 4.76 -6.76
C ALA A 13 -3.78 4.40 -8.07
N LEU A 14 -3.96 3.18 -8.58
CA LEU A 14 -3.17 2.69 -9.73
C LEU A 14 -3.84 2.93 -11.08
N VAL A 15 -5.18 2.88 -11.17
CA VAL A 15 -5.86 3.07 -12.47
C VAL A 15 -5.66 4.50 -13.01
N PRO A 16 -5.91 5.58 -12.23
CA PRO A 16 -5.63 6.93 -12.71
C PRO A 16 -4.13 7.14 -13.01
N ALA A 17 -3.25 6.57 -12.18
CA ALA A 17 -1.81 6.65 -12.40
C ALA A 17 -1.38 5.99 -13.71
N ALA A 18 -1.92 4.83 -14.05
CA ALA A 18 -1.64 4.13 -15.30
C ALA A 18 -2.12 4.94 -16.53
N LEU A 19 -3.33 5.52 -16.45
CA LEU A 19 -3.88 6.37 -17.51
C LEU A 19 -3.03 7.63 -17.73
N VAL A 20 -2.65 8.31 -16.66
CA VAL A 20 -1.81 9.51 -16.76
C VAL A 20 -0.43 9.16 -17.32
N ASN A 21 0.19 8.06 -16.88
CA ASN A 21 1.48 7.62 -17.43
C ASN A 21 1.41 7.30 -18.92
N GLN A 22 0.32 6.72 -19.41
CA GLN A 22 0.11 6.49 -20.85
C GLN A 22 -0.04 7.81 -21.61
N LEU A 23 -0.78 8.76 -21.08
CA LEU A 23 -0.92 10.08 -21.66
C LEU A 23 0.41 10.84 -21.69
N LEU A 24 1.20 10.77 -20.61
CA LEU A 24 2.52 11.39 -20.51
C LEU A 24 3.52 10.82 -21.54
N GLY A 25 3.44 9.51 -21.80
CA GLY A 25 4.25 8.86 -22.84
C GLY A 25 3.96 9.34 -24.25
N ALA A 26 2.76 9.89 -24.50
CA ALA A 26 2.34 10.45 -25.77
C ALA A 26 2.62 11.96 -25.92
N MET A 27 3.02 12.64 -24.84
CA MET A 27 3.22 14.11 -24.81
C MET A 27 4.70 14.48 -24.70
N THR A 28 5.15 15.39 -25.58
CA THR A 28 6.55 15.88 -25.62
C THR A 28 6.79 17.19 -24.83
N LEU A 29 5.90 17.55 -23.89
CA LEU A 29 5.96 18.81 -23.14
C LEU A 29 6.80 18.67 -21.87
N ASN A 30 8.06 19.10 -21.91
CA ASN A 30 9.10 18.80 -20.93
C ASN A 30 8.84 19.28 -19.47
N GLY A 31 8.16 20.40 -19.22
CA GLY A 31 7.97 20.93 -17.86
C GLY A 31 6.69 20.41 -17.17
N VAL A 32 5.57 20.40 -17.87
CA VAL A 32 4.26 19.95 -17.38
C VAL A 32 4.28 18.44 -17.16
N VAL A 33 4.96 17.69 -18.03
CA VAL A 33 5.13 16.24 -17.93
C VAL A 33 5.83 15.85 -16.63
N THR A 34 6.87 16.55 -16.22
CA THR A 34 7.60 16.28 -14.97
C THR A 34 6.72 16.49 -13.74
N SER A 35 5.95 17.57 -13.71
CA SER A 35 5.04 17.86 -12.58
C SER A 35 3.91 16.84 -12.47
N LEU A 36 3.33 16.42 -13.59
CA LEU A 36 2.30 15.38 -13.63
C LEU A 36 2.86 14.01 -13.23
N ALA A 37 4.07 13.67 -13.66
CA ALA A 37 4.75 12.44 -13.26
C ALA A 37 5.00 12.40 -11.75
N MET A 38 5.39 13.53 -11.12
CA MET A 38 5.52 13.63 -9.66
C MET A 38 4.19 13.40 -8.94
N MET A 39 3.09 13.99 -9.43
CA MET A 39 1.76 13.79 -8.86
C MET A 39 1.31 12.32 -8.95
N VAL A 40 1.59 11.65 -10.06
CA VAL A 40 1.30 10.22 -10.24
C VAL A 40 2.10 9.37 -9.27
N THR A 41 3.39 9.65 -9.11
CA THR A 41 4.25 8.92 -8.16
C THR A 41 3.76 9.12 -6.72
N LEU A 42 3.37 10.34 -6.36
CA LEU A 42 2.78 10.63 -5.05
C LEU A 42 1.48 9.86 -4.83
N ALA A 43 0.58 9.85 -5.81
CA ALA A 43 -0.67 9.09 -5.74
C ALA A 43 -0.43 7.59 -5.57
N GLN A 44 0.55 7.02 -6.27
CA GLN A 44 0.96 5.63 -6.11
C GLN A 44 1.53 5.36 -4.73
N SER A 45 2.35 6.27 -4.19
CA SER A 45 2.94 6.14 -2.85
C SER A 45 1.89 6.23 -1.73
N ALA A 46 0.76 6.86 -1.99
CA ALA A 46 -0.37 6.93 -1.07
C ALA A 46 -1.22 5.64 -1.02
N LEU A 47 -0.97 4.67 -1.91
CA LEU A 47 -1.74 3.42 -1.96
C LEU A 47 -1.86 2.71 -0.60
N PRO A 48 -0.79 2.55 0.21
CA PRO A 48 -0.91 1.91 1.52
C PRO A 48 -1.83 2.66 2.49
N LEU A 49 -1.82 3.99 2.44
CA LEU A 49 -2.71 4.83 3.24
C LEU A 49 -4.17 4.62 2.84
N ILE A 50 -4.46 4.70 1.54
CA ILE A 50 -5.80 4.50 0.99
C ILE A 50 -6.30 3.09 1.31
N ALA A 51 -5.44 2.07 1.18
CA ALA A 51 -5.76 0.69 1.51
C ALA A 51 -6.17 0.53 2.98
N ALA A 52 -5.41 1.12 3.90
CA ALA A 52 -5.72 1.05 5.31
C ALA A 52 -7.02 1.81 5.67
N PHE A 53 -7.24 2.98 5.07
CA PHE A 53 -8.48 3.73 5.28
C PHE A 53 -9.71 2.98 4.75
N THR A 54 -9.65 2.44 3.56
CA THR A 54 -10.77 1.67 2.98
C THR A 54 -11.06 0.39 3.77
N VAL A 55 -10.03 -0.32 4.21
CA VAL A 55 -10.20 -1.51 5.05
C VAL A 55 -10.73 -1.14 6.43
N GLY A 56 -10.20 -0.10 7.08
CA GLY A 56 -10.63 0.36 8.40
C GLY A 56 -12.11 0.77 8.42
N THR A 57 -12.54 1.50 7.40
CA THR A 57 -13.96 1.87 7.25
C THR A 57 -14.85 0.65 7.02
N MET A 58 -14.41 -0.33 6.22
CA MET A 58 -15.15 -1.57 6.01
C MET A 58 -15.19 -2.48 7.25
N LEU A 59 -14.20 -2.39 8.13
CA LEU A 59 -14.17 -3.06 9.43
C LEU A 59 -14.99 -2.28 10.49
N LYS A 60 -15.57 -1.13 10.12
CA LYS A 60 -16.30 -0.22 11.02
C LYS A 60 -15.48 0.23 12.22
N LEU A 61 -14.18 0.42 12.02
CA LEU A 61 -13.27 0.97 13.02
C LEU A 61 -13.45 2.49 13.11
N GLY A 62 -13.14 3.06 14.26
CA GLY A 62 -13.16 4.51 14.45
C GLY A 62 -12.06 5.21 13.64
N MET A 63 -12.16 6.52 13.55
CA MET A 63 -11.20 7.34 12.79
C MET A 63 -9.77 7.18 13.31
N MET A 64 -9.60 7.05 14.61
CA MET A 64 -8.30 6.94 15.26
C MET A 64 -7.62 5.62 14.95
N GLU A 65 -8.35 4.51 15.06
CA GLU A 65 -7.87 3.18 14.71
C GLU A 65 -7.50 3.10 13.22
N THR A 66 -8.36 3.66 12.39
CA THR A 66 -8.14 3.69 10.94
C THR A 66 -6.90 4.51 10.58
N ALA A 67 -6.68 5.65 11.22
CA ALA A 67 -5.49 6.46 11.03
C ALA A 67 -4.21 5.73 11.52
N SER A 68 -4.30 5.04 12.66
CA SER A 68 -3.19 4.23 13.17
C SER A 68 -2.82 3.08 12.23
N MET A 69 -3.83 2.41 11.66
CA MET A 69 -3.65 1.41 10.61
C MET A 69 -2.96 1.99 9.38
N ALA A 70 -3.35 3.20 8.96
CA ALA A 70 -2.79 3.86 7.80
C ALA A 70 -1.29 4.12 7.96
N LEU A 71 -0.88 4.63 9.13
CA LEU A 71 0.53 4.84 9.46
C LEU A 71 1.32 3.53 9.51
N ALA A 72 0.78 2.51 10.16
CA ALA A 72 1.42 1.20 10.24
C ALA A 72 1.58 0.54 8.87
N THR A 73 0.54 0.63 8.02
CA THR A 73 0.58 0.07 6.67
C THR A 73 1.57 0.83 5.78
N LEU A 74 1.64 2.15 5.89
CA LEU A 74 2.63 2.94 5.16
C LEU A 74 4.05 2.55 5.56
N ALA A 75 4.33 2.44 6.86
CA ALA A 75 5.64 2.07 7.37
C ALA A 75 6.05 0.65 6.94
N GLY A 76 5.12 -0.30 6.98
CA GLY A 76 5.37 -1.71 6.64
C GLY A 76 5.30 -2.03 5.14
N SER A 77 4.86 -1.10 4.29
CA SER A 77 4.58 -1.37 2.87
C SER A 77 5.81 -1.51 1.97
N GLY A 78 6.97 -1.00 2.42
CA GLY A 78 8.16 -0.86 1.59
C GLY A 78 8.13 0.33 0.62
N VAL A 79 7.11 1.18 0.67
CA VAL A 79 7.08 2.48 -0.03
C VAL A 79 8.10 3.43 0.56
N THR A 80 8.29 3.34 1.88
CA THR A 80 9.21 4.19 2.61
C THR A 80 10.58 3.54 2.70
N THR A 81 11.59 4.20 2.19
CA THR A 81 12.98 3.78 2.34
C THR A 81 13.79 4.86 3.05
N PHE A 82 14.61 4.43 4.00
CA PHE A 82 15.51 5.30 4.75
C PHE A 82 16.94 4.99 4.31
N LYS A 83 17.50 5.85 3.47
CA LYS A 83 18.89 5.74 3.00
C LYS A 83 19.63 7.03 3.28
N ASP A 84 20.83 6.89 3.83
CA ASP A 84 21.79 8.01 4.04
C ASP A 84 21.18 9.21 4.80
N GLY A 85 20.33 8.93 5.79
CA GLY A 85 19.63 9.97 6.57
C GLY A 85 18.51 10.68 5.84
N THR A 86 18.20 10.29 4.61
CA THR A 86 17.08 10.84 3.84
C THR A 86 15.91 9.86 3.78
N PHE A 87 14.71 10.40 3.93
CA PHE A 87 13.47 9.66 3.81
C PHE A 87 12.95 9.81 2.38
N THR A 88 12.84 8.69 1.68
CA THR A 88 12.34 8.68 0.31
C THR A 88 11.10 7.79 0.19
N LEU A 89 10.14 8.27 -0.61
CA LEU A 89 8.95 7.53 -1.00
C LEU A 89 9.16 7.02 -2.42
N ALA A 90 9.02 5.72 -2.63
CA ALA A 90 9.24 5.12 -3.94
C ALA A 90 8.12 4.14 -4.33
N GLY A 91 7.43 4.46 -5.40
CA GLY A 91 6.43 3.60 -6.03
C GLY A 91 5.20 3.32 -5.16
N SER A 92 4.51 2.24 -5.47
CA SER A 92 3.32 1.77 -4.74
C SER A 92 3.62 0.81 -3.59
N GLY A 93 4.89 0.54 -3.34
CA GLY A 93 5.32 -0.52 -2.42
C GLY A 93 5.07 -1.92 -2.97
N VAL A 94 5.24 -2.90 -2.12
CA VAL A 94 4.93 -4.31 -2.42
C VAL A 94 3.46 -4.55 -2.12
N ILE A 95 2.62 -4.64 -3.15
CA ILE A 95 1.15 -4.72 -3.02
C ILE A 95 0.73 -5.87 -2.09
N LEU A 96 1.34 -7.04 -2.22
CA LEU A 96 1.05 -8.18 -1.35
C LEU A 96 1.39 -7.88 0.11
N ASN A 97 2.48 -7.16 0.35
CA ASN A 97 2.86 -6.74 1.70
C ASN A 97 1.94 -5.67 2.26
N VAL A 98 1.47 -4.74 1.42
CA VAL A 98 0.43 -3.77 1.81
C VAL A 98 -0.83 -4.50 2.27
N MET A 99 -1.30 -5.50 1.53
CA MET A 99 -2.48 -6.29 1.90
C MET A 99 -2.29 -7.03 3.22
N LEU A 100 -1.13 -7.66 3.41
CA LEU A 100 -0.80 -8.37 4.64
C LEU A 100 -0.72 -7.41 5.83
N THR A 101 0.04 -6.34 5.69
CA THR A 101 0.22 -5.34 6.76
C THR A 101 -1.10 -4.68 7.15
N THR A 102 -1.95 -4.36 6.17
CA THR A 102 -3.28 -3.80 6.41
C THR A 102 -4.17 -4.79 7.17
N ALA A 103 -4.12 -6.08 6.83
CA ALA A 103 -4.87 -7.12 7.54
C ALA A 103 -4.41 -7.25 8.99
N VAL A 104 -3.10 -7.32 9.21
CA VAL A 104 -2.51 -7.40 10.55
C VAL A 104 -2.83 -6.15 11.36
N ALA A 105 -2.70 -4.96 10.77
CA ALA A 105 -3.01 -3.70 11.43
C ALA A 105 -4.49 -3.64 11.86
N GLY A 106 -5.41 -4.12 11.03
CA GLY A 106 -6.82 -4.23 11.37
C GLY A 106 -7.08 -5.17 12.56
N LEU A 107 -6.42 -6.32 12.58
CA LEU A 107 -6.55 -7.28 13.70
C LEU A 107 -5.98 -6.71 14.99
N VAL A 108 -4.80 -6.07 14.93
CA VAL A 108 -4.16 -5.43 16.09
C VAL A 108 -5.01 -4.29 16.61
N ALA A 109 -5.54 -3.43 15.73
CA ALA A 109 -6.44 -2.34 16.13
C ALA A 109 -7.70 -2.86 16.82
N MET A 110 -8.36 -3.88 16.26
CA MET A 110 -9.53 -4.52 16.89
C MET A 110 -9.20 -5.17 18.24
N GLY A 111 -8.00 -5.73 18.39
CA GLY A 111 -7.52 -6.28 19.65
C GLY A 111 -7.25 -5.19 20.69
N ALA A 112 -6.54 -4.15 20.28
CA ALA A 112 -6.18 -3.01 21.13
C ALA A 112 -7.42 -2.29 21.70
N THR A 113 -8.47 -2.13 20.89
CA THR A 113 -9.74 -1.52 21.33
C THR A 113 -10.40 -2.26 22.48
N LYS A 114 -10.23 -3.59 22.55
CA LYS A 114 -10.84 -4.42 23.60
C LYS A 114 -10.03 -4.43 24.91
N VAL A 115 -8.72 -4.22 24.82
CA VAL A 115 -7.79 -4.41 25.96
C VAL A 115 -7.44 -3.10 26.65
N LEU A 116 -7.29 -2.00 25.90
CA LEU A 116 -6.71 -0.76 26.42
C LEU A 116 -7.68 0.18 27.16
N GLY A 117 -9.00 -0.03 27.06
CA GLY A 117 -9.98 0.80 27.77
C GLY A 117 -9.75 2.31 27.57
N GLN A 118 -9.56 3.05 28.67
CA GLN A 118 -9.35 4.50 28.63
C GLN A 118 -7.96 4.94 28.12
N LEU A 119 -6.95 4.08 28.23
CA LEU A 119 -5.58 4.36 27.76
C LEU A 119 -5.41 4.19 26.23
N ARG A 120 -6.48 3.81 25.55
CA ARG A 120 -6.53 3.54 24.13
C ARG A 120 -5.99 4.70 23.28
N VAL A 121 -6.36 5.94 23.61
CA VAL A 121 -6.02 7.14 22.83
C VAL A 121 -4.51 7.30 22.62
N VAL A 122 -3.70 6.91 23.60
CA VAL A 122 -2.24 7.09 23.56
C VAL A 122 -1.53 5.82 23.10
N PHE A 123 -1.93 4.67 23.59
CA PHE A 123 -1.19 3.41 23.37
C PHE A 123 -1.59 2.68 22.10
N GLU A 124 -2.82 2.84 21.62
CA GLU A 124 -3.29 2.15 20.41
C GLU A 124 -2.48 2.52 19.16
N PRO A 125 -2.27 3.82 18.82
CA PRO A 125 -1.48 4.17 17.64
C PRO A 125 -0.06 3.62 17.72
N LEU A 126 0.54 3.64 18.91
CA LEU A 126 1.88 3.14 19.14
C LEU A 126 1.95 1.62 18.93
N ILE A 127 1.03 0.88 19.54
CA ILE A 127 0.97 -0.59 19.43
C ILE A 127 0.71 -1.01 18.00
N VAL A 128 -0.26 -0.40 17.33
CA VAL A 128 -0.59 -0.71 15.94
C VAL A 128 0.61 -0.42 15.02
N LEU A 129 1.27 0.73 15.20
CA LEU A 129 2.44 1.11 14.41
C LEU A 129 3.60 0.13 14.61
N VAL A 130 3.96 -0.17 15.86
CA VAL A 130 5.11 -1.02 16.17
C VAL A 130 4.85 -2.47 15.79
N VAL A 131 3.68 -3.01 16.14
CA VAL A 131 3.38 -4.42 15.87
C VAL A 131 3.08 -4.67 14.40
N ALA A 132 2.13 -3.95 13.83
CA ALA A 132 1.75 -4.20 12.44
C ALA A 132 2.78 -3.66 11.44
N GLY A 133 3.34 -2.48 11.67
CA GLY A 133 4.42 -1.92 10.86
C GLY A 133 5.69 -2.78 10.95
N GLY A 134 6.04 -3.25 12.16
CA GLY A 134 7.17 -4.15 12.38
C GLY A 134 6.99 -5.49 11.66
N ILE A 135 5.84 -6.12 11.75
CA ILE A 135 5.52 -7.35 11.01
C ILE A 135 5.61 -7.09 9.50
N GLY A 136 5.05 -5.95 9.02
CA GLY A 136 5.13 -5.55 7.61
C GLY A 136 6.57 -5.43 7.11
N LEU A 137 7.46 -4.81 7.89
CA LEU A 137 8.88 -4.70 7.54
C LEU A 137 9.59 -6.06 7.56
N MET A 138 9.28 -6.93 8.51
CA MET A 138 9.88 -8.27 8.59
C MET A 138 9.44 -9.18 7.44
N THR A 139 8.19 -9.05 7.00
CA THR A 139 7.65 -9.85 5.88
C THR A 139 8.02 -9.29 4.50
N LEU A 140 8.46 -8.03 4.44
CA LEU A 140 8.78 -7.34 3.18
C LEU A 140 9.69 -8.14 2.25
N PRO A 141 10.87 -8.66 2.68
CA PRO A 141 11.77 -9.39 1.78
C PRO A 141 11.13 -10.66 1.21
N GLY A 142 10.34 -11.37 2.01
CA GLY A 142 9.59 -12.54 1.54
C GLY A 142 8.51 -12.18 0.52
N MET A 143 7.78 -11.09 0.75
CA MET A 143 6.71 -10.64 -0.15
C MET A 143 7.26 -10.08 -1.47
N VAL A 144 8.44 -9.47 -1.46
CA VAL A 144 9.17 -9.08 -2.69
C VAL A 144 9.47 -10.31 -3.54
N ALA A 145 9.98 -11.38 -2.94
CA ALA A 145 10.28 -12.63 -3.65
C ALA A 145 9.01 -13.28 -4.22
N VAL A 146 7.92 -13.32 -3.46
CA VAL A 146 6.63 -13.85 -3.92
C VAL A 146 6.08 -13.01 -5.06
N GLN A 147 6.12 -11.67 -4.96
CA GLN A 147 5.65 -10.78 -6.02
C GLN A 147 6.46 -10.94 -7.31
N ALA A 148 7.78 -11.12 -7.20
CA ALA A 148 8.64 -11.39 -8.34
C ALA A 148 8.31 -12.74 -9.00
N ALA A 149 8.09 -13.79 -8.21
CA ALA A 149 7.70 -15.10 -8.71
C ALA A 149 6.35 -15.06 -9.45
N VAL A 150 5.35 -14.39 -8.88
CA VAL A 150 4.05 -14.19 -9.54
C VAL A 150 4.20 -13.40 -10.84
N GLY A 151 5.02 -12.35 -10.83
CA GLY A 151 5.33 -11.58 -12.05
C GLY A 151 5.95 -12.42 -13.16
N GLN A 152 6.87 -13.33 -12.81
CA GLN A 152 7.49 -14.25 -13.78
C GLN A 152 6.47 -15.25 -14.34
N VAL A 153 5.61 -15.81 -13.51
CA VAL A 153 4.54 -16.72 -13.95
C VAL A 153 3.58 -16.00 -14.92
N VAL A 154 3.17 -14.79 -14.59
CA VAL A 154 2.30 -13.99 -15.49
C VAL A 154 3.01 -13.68 -16.80
N ALA A 155 4.28 -13.25 -16.75
CA ALA A 155 5.06 -12.96 -17.95
C ALA A 155 5.24 -14.21 -18.84
N SER A 156 5.52 -15.37 -18.25
CA SER A 156 5.64 -16.63 -19.00
C SER A 156 4.30 -17.09 -19.60
N ALA A 157 3.20 -16.90 -18.86
CA ALA A 157 1.86 -17.21 -19.35
C ALA A 157 1.46 -16.30 -20.52
N THR A 158 1.74 -15.00 -20.45
CA THR A 158 1.48 -14.06 -21.54
C THR A 158 2.38 -14.32 -22.76
N ALA A 159 3.63 -14.74 -22.56
CA ALA A 159 4.54 -15.11 -23.65
C ALA A 159 4.11 -16.44 -24.31
N ALA A 160 3.50 -17.36 -23.58
CA ALA A 160 3.02 -18.64 -24.11
C ALA A 160 1.66 -18.54 -24.84
N ALA A 161 0.93 -17.45 -24.64
CA ALA A 161 -0.43 -17.27 -25.16
C ALA A 161 -0.62 -16.10 -26.14
N PRO A 162 0.32 -15.75 -27.04
CA PRO A 162 0.06 -14.73 -28.05
C PRO A 162 -1.04 -15.15 -29.06
N LEU A 163 -1.34 -16.46 -29.16
CA LEU A 163 -2.35 -17.01 -30.05
C LEU A 163 -3.79 -16.99 -29.50
N VAL A 164 -3.98 -16.70 -28.20
CA VAL A 164 -5.31 -16.70 -27.57
C VAL A 164 -5.87 -15.28 -27.41
N MET A 165 -5.05 -14.25 -27.57
CA MET A 165 -5.43 -12.84 -27.46
C MET A 165 -5.39 -12.07 -28.79
N GLY A 166 -5.07 -12.72 -29.89
CA GLY A 166 -5.06 -12.13 -31.23
C GLY A 166 -6.37 -12.29 -31.99
#